data_718467b25f4c8d7b3a0f0e525cb112ff
#
_entry.id   718467b25f4c8d7b3a0f0e525cb112ff
#
_cell.length_a   1.000
_cell.length_b   1.000
_cell.length_c   1.000
_cell.angle_alpha   90.00
_cell.angle_beta   90.00
_cell.angle_gamma   90.00
#
_symmetry.space_group_name_H-M   'P 1'
#
loop_
_entity.id
_entity.type
_entity.pdbx_description
1 polymer ?
#
loop_
_entity_poly.entity_id
_entity_poly.type
_entity_poly.pdbx_seq_one_letter_code
_entity_poly.pdbx_strand_id
1 'polypeptide(L)'
;MAVPATESGHLADRLPFVRFGEGPRTLVVFPPINDALQDVTHGARFFRWYFLRFAEDHTVYLVSRRRGLPSGYTTRDMAADYGEALRRDIGPAHVMGLSLGGLVAQHFAADHPEHVESLVIGVAARGLGLEGQEIVRRWIGLARAGRWRELHAEMVVAMYTGVRRPLYDLLARLLGGAAVRNPAAREDFVVSAEAALNHDADDRLEAIEARTLVVGGAQDRIFPASLQSDTAGRIPGAAVRLIEGVGHGAFDERKRDFDAAVKDFVRR
;
A
#
# COMPACT_ATOMS: atom_id res chain seq x y z
N MET A 1 18.05 22.40 7.95
CA MET A 1 18.34 20.96 8.25
C MET A 1 18.84 20.31 6.96
N ALA A 2 19.95 19.56 7.03
CA ALA A 2 20.43 18.81 5.87
C ALA A 2 19.37 17.78 5.48
N VAL A 3 19.14 17.63 4.18
CA VAL A 3 18.16 16.64 3.68
C VAL A 3 18.83 15.26 3.80
N PRO A 4 18.22 14.27 4.53
CA PRO A 4 18.82 12.96 4.73
C PRO A 4 19.20 12.31 3.40
N ALA A 5 20.32 11.58 3.37
CA ALA A 5 20.70 10.81 2.19
C ALA A 5 19.60 9.78 1.84
N THR A 6 19.46 9.50 0.57
CA THR A 6 18.53 8.47 0.09
C THR A 6 19.36 7.28 -0.37
N GLU A 7 19.10 6.12 0.20
CA GLU A 7 19.69 4.84 -0.19
C GLU A 7 18.66 4.03 -0.97
N SER A 8 19.10 3.24 -1.95
CA SER A 8 18.27 2.30 -2.69
C SER A 8 19.05 1.04 -3.01
N GLY A 9 18.36 -0.09 -3.11
CA GLY A 9 18.95 -1.39 -3.35
C GLY A 9 17.88 -2.48 -3.38
N HIS A 10 18.27 -3.70 -2.97
CA HIS A 10 17.37 -4.82 -2.85
C HIS A 10 17.50 -5.46 -1.46
N LEU A 11 16.37 -5.72 -0.80
CA LEU A 11 16.30 -6.55 0.41
C LEU A 11 16.06 -8.00 0.02
N ALA A 12 16.58 -8.93 0.81
CA ALA A 12 16.53 -10.37 0.53
C ALA A 12 16.88 -10.70 -0.94
N ASP A 13 17.80 -9.92 -1.54
CA ASP A 13 18.29 -10.03 -2.92
C ASP A 13 17.23 -9.85 -4.02
N ARG A 14 15.98 -9.45 -3.67
CA ARG A 14 14.86 -9.42 -4.63
C ARG A 14 13.83 -8.31 -4.46
N LEU A 15 13.73 -7.68 -3.29
CA LEU A 15 12.74 -6.63 -3.04
C LEU A 15 13.37 -5.25 -3.21
N PRO A 16 13.07 -4.49 -4.29
CA PRO A 16 13.58 -3.14 -4.44
C PRO A 16 13.15 -2.26 -3.27
N PHE A 17 14.05 -1.43 -2.74
CA PHE A 17 13.71 -0.51 -1.66
C PHE A 17 14.32 0.88 -1.85
N VAL A 18 13.72 1.83 -1.16
CA VAL A 18 14.27 3.16 -0.90
C VAL A 18 14.25 3.39 0.60
N ARG A 19 15.39 3.82 1.15
CA ARG A 19 15.57 4.17 2.56
C ARG A 19 15.96 5.62 2.70
N PHE A 20 15.41 6.32 3.70
CA PHE A 20 15.78 7.69 4.08
C PHE A 20 15.36 7.99 5.52
N GLY A 21 15.88 9.09 6.08
CA GLY A 21 15.72 9.37 7.51
C GLY A 21 16.76 8.64 8.36
N GLU A 22 16.98 9.15 9.56
CA GLU A 22 17.97 8.66 10.54
C GLU A 22 17.37 8.58 11.95
N GLY A 23 16.02 8.54 12.02
CA GLY A 23 15.34 8.40 13.30
C GLY A 23 15.58 7.01 13.92
N PRO A 24 15.48 6.90 15.26
CA PRO A 24 15.79 5.66 15.99
C PRO A 24 14.76 4.56 15.80
N ARG A 25 13.58 4.88 15.29
CA ARG A 25 12.51 3.92 14.99
C ARG A 25 12.52 3.57 13.51
N THR A 26 12.12 2.35 13.18
CA THR A 26 11.99 1.93 11.78
C THR A 26 10.53 1.93 11.36
N LEU A 27 10.22 2.54 10.21
CA LEU A 27 8.92 2.46 9.55
C LEU A 27 9.09 1.80 8.18
N VAL A 28 8.44 0.66 7.99
CA VAL A 28 8.42 -0.04 6.69
C VAL A 28 7.07 0.17 6.02
N VAL A 29 7.10 0.65 4.77
CA VAL A 29 5.91 0.93 3.98
C VAL A 29 5.77 -0.09 2.85
N PHE A 30 4.66 -0.83 2.84
CA PHE A 30 4.26 -1.73 1.75
C PHE A 30 3.37 -0.94 0.78
N PRO A 31 3.82 -0.73 -0.47
CA PRO A 31 3.18 0.19 -1.40
C PRO A 31 1.89 -0.37 -2.01
N PRO A 32 1.02 0.51 -2.55
CA PRO A 32 -0.19 0.14 -3.26
C PRO A 32 0.08 -0.57 -4.60
N ILE A 33 -0.97 -0.94 -5.34
CA ILE A 33 -0.90 -1.77 -6.55
C ILE A 33 -0.05 -1.16 -7.68
N ASN A 34 0.01 0.17 -7.79
CA ASN A 34 0.79 0.86 -8.83
C ASN A 34 2.30 0.58 -8.74
N ASP A 35 2.81 0.12 -7.59
CA ASP A 35 4.16 -0.39 -7.45
C ASP A 35 4.48 -1.52 -8.45
N ALA A 36 3.51 -2.33 -8.83
CA ALA A 36 3.70 -3.36 -9.84
C ALA A 36 4.12 -2.80 -11.22
N LEU A 37 3.72 -1.57 -11.54
CA LEU A 37 4.06 -0.92 -12.81
C LEU A 37 5.45 -0.28 -12.78
N GLN A 38 5.84 0.25 -11.62
CA GLN A 38 7.13 0.92 -11.43
C GLN A 38 7.51 0.86 -9.95
N ASP A 39 8.65 0.24 -9.65
CA ASP A 39 9.12 0.12 -8.28
C ASP A 39 9.55 1.46 -7.65
N VAL A 40 9.68 1.44 -6.34
CA VAL A 40 9.97 2.65 -5.54
C VAL A 40 11.29 3.31 -5.88
N THR A 41 12.27 2.58 -6.45
CA THR A 41 13.60 3.12 -6.74
C THR A 41 13.56 4.20 -7.83
N HIS A 42 12.63 4.08 -8.79
CA HIS A 42 12.43 5.06 -9.85
C HIS A 42 11.88 6.40 -9.35
N GLY A 43 11.20 6.39 -8.21
CA GLY A 43 10.61 7.57 -7.57
C GLY A 43 11.29 8.01 -6.27
N ALA A 44 12.53 7.59 -5.99
CA ALA A 44 13.19 7.75 -4.69
C ALA A 44 13.13 9.19 -4.12
N ARG A 45 13.40 10.20 -4.96
CA ARG A 45 13.34 11.63 -4.54
C ARG A 45 11.91 12.06 -4.20
N PHE A 46 10.93 11.62 -4.98
CA PHE A 46 9.52 11.89 -4.74
C PHE A 46 9.06 11.22 -3.44
N PHE A 47 9.33 9.93 -3.25
CA PHE A 47 8.93 9.21 -2.05
C PHE A 47 9.56 9.78 -0.79
N ARG A 48 10.84 10.18 -0.83
CA ARG A 48 11.47 10.89 0.28
C ARG A 48 10.71 12.18 0.63
N TRP A 49 10.36 13.00 -0.35
CA TRP A 49 9.57 14.21 -0.13
C TRP A 49 8.19 13.88 0.41
N TYR A 50 7.54 12.87 -0.15
CA TYR A 50 6.19 12.45 0.21
C TYR A 50 6.09 11.94 1.65
N PHE A 51 7.06 11.20 2.15
CA PHE A 51 7.13 10.66 3.50
C PHE A 51 8.05 11.44 4.45
N LEU A 52 8.47 12.65 4.09
CA LEU A 52 9.42 13.46 4.86
C LEU A 52 8.99 13.66 6.32
N ARG A 53 7.69 13.77 6.58
CA ARG A 53 7.16 13.94 7.94
C ARG A 53 7.45 12.77 8.86
N PHE A 54 7.60 11.56 8.32
CA PHE A 54 7.96 10.37 9.09
C PHE A 54 9.47 10.30 9.32
N ALA A 55 10.26 10.78 8.37
CA ALA A 55 11.71 10.77 8.45
C ALA A 55 12.30 11.68 9.55
N GLU A 56 11.48 12.51 10.20
CA GLU A 56 11.87 13.29 11.38
C GLU A 56 12.16 12.40 12.60
N ASP A 57 11.43 11.28 12.75
CA ASP A 57 11.47 10.42 13.93
C ASP A 57 11.84 8.97 13.58
N HIS A 58 11.82 8.62 12.28
CA HIS A 58 12.00 7.25 11.79
C HIS A 58 13.05 7.16 10.71
N THR A 59 13.69 6.00 10.63
CA THR A 59 14.29 5.51 9.40
C THR A 59 13.17 4.87 8.59
N VAL A 60 12.87 5.42 7.42
CA VAL A 60 11.74 5.00 6.58
C VAL A 60 12.24 4.13 5.44
N TYR A 61 11.69 2.93 5.33
CA TYR A 61 11.86 2.03 4.20
C TYR A 61 10.57 1.96 3.39
N LEU A 62 10.62 2.33 2.11
CA LEU A 62 9.59 1.90 1.16
C LEU A 62 10.11 0.67 0.45
N VAL A 63 9.37 -0.43 0.54
CA VAL A 63 9.81 -1.73 0.01
C VAL A 63 8.82 -2.21 -1.03
N SER A 64 9.24 -2.26 -2.28
CA SER A 64 8.45 -2.81 -3.38
C SER A 64 8.27 -4.31 -3.26
N ARG A 65 7.21 -4.83 -3.85
CA ARG A 65 7.08 -6.27 -4.09
C ARG A 65 8.18 -6.75 -5.05
N ARG A 66 8.53 -8.03 -4.98
CA ARG A 66 9.44 -8.64 -5.95
C ARG A 66 8.93 -8.46 -7.39
N ARG A 67 9.83 -8.50 -8.34
CA ARG A 67 9.52 -8.49 -9.77
C ARG A 67 9.42 -9.90 -10.33
N GLY A 68 8.63 -10.05 -11.40
CA GLY A 68 8.39 -11.35 -12.02
C GLY A 68 7.54 -12.24 -11.13
N LEU A 69 6.38 -11.74 -10.72
CA LEU A 69 5.44 -12.51 -9.89
C LEU A 69 4.95 -13.76 -10.64
N PRO A 70 5.05 -14.95 -10.04
CA PRO A 70 4.45 -16.15 -10.63
C PRO A 70 2.94 -16.01 -10.75
N SER A 71 2.34 -16.67 -11.76
CA SER A 71 0.89 -16.76 -11.86
C SER A 71 0.30 -17.40 -10.59
N GLY A 72 -0.79 -16.83 -10.07
CA GLY A 72 -1.43 -17.28 -8.84
C GLY A 72 -0.72 -16.86 -7.55
N TYR A 73 0.29 -15.99 -7.62
CA TYR A 73 0.98 -15.46 -6.45
C TYR A 73 0.01 -14.65 -5.57
N THR A 74 -0.15 -15.07 -4.34
CA THR A 74 -1.16 -14.52 -3.41
C THR A 74 -0.60 -13.37 -2.58
N THR A 75 -1.49 -12.63 -1.90
CA THR A 75 -1.09 -11.62 -0.90
C THR A 75 -0.32 -12.23 0.26
N ARG A 76 -0.56 -13.51 0.60
CA ARG A 76 0.20 -14.23 1.63
C ARG A 76 1.60 -14.61 1.16
N ASP A 77 1.77 -15.00 -0.11
CA ASP A 77 3.10 -15.21 -0.69
C ASP A 77 3.92 -13.91 -0.70
N MET A 78 3.27 -12.78 -1.03
CA MET A 78 3.90 -11.46 -0.94
C MET A 78 4.30 -11.12 0.50
N ALA A 79 3.46 -11.46 1.48
CA ALA A 79 3.78 -11.27 2.90
C ALA A 79 4.99 -12.10 3.35
N ALA A 80 5.12 -13.35 2.87
CA ALA A 80 6.29 -14.18 3.15
C ALA A 80 7.59 -13.58 2.58
N ASP A 81 7.55 -12.95 1.39
CA ASP A 81 8.69 -12.21 0.84
C ASP A 81 9.12 -11.06 1.76
N TYR A 82 8.18 -10.29 2.30
CA TYR A 82 8.47 -9.23 3.27
C TYR A 82 8.99 -9.80 4.60
N GLY A 83 8.47 -10.96 5.05
CA GLY A 83 8.95 -11.66 6.23
C GLY A 83 10.43 -11.99 6.12
N GLU A 84 10.85 -12.53 4.98
CA GLU A 84 12.26 -12.82 4.72
C GLU A 84 13.11 -11.54 4.70
N ALA A 85 12.62 -10.46 4.10
CA ALA A 85 13.34 -9.19 4.04
C ALA A 85 13.54 -8.55 5.43
N LEU A 86 12.48 -8.51 6.26
CA LEU A 86 12.61 -7.97 7.59
C LEU A 86 13.52 -8.83 8.48
N ARG A 87 13.38 -10.14 8.40
CA ARG A 87 14.22 -11.09 9.15
C ARG A 87 15.71 -10.94 8.84
N ARG A 88 16.07 -10.73 7.56
CA ARG A 88 17.47 -10.69 7.11
C ARG A 88 18.10 -9.31 7.26
N ASP A 89 17.38 -8.27 6.89
CA ASP A 89 18.00 -7.00 6.50
C ASP A 89 17.52 -5.80 7.33
N ILE A 90 16.35 -5.89 8.04
CA ILE A 90 15.79 -4.74 8.74
C ILE A 90 15.61 -5.00 10.25
N GLY A 91 15.01 -6.13 10.62
CA GLY A 91 14.55 -6.42 11.99
C GLY A 91 13.09 -5.96 12.24
N PRO A 92 12.64 -5.94 13.51
CA PRO A 92 11.32 -5.48 13.90
C PRO A 92 11.10 -4.01 13.54
N ALA A 93 9.87 -3.68 13.12
CA ALA A 93 9.53 -2.34 12.64
C ALA A 93 8.05 -1.99 12.82
N HIS A 94 7.72 -0.70 12.80
CA HIS A 94 6.37 -0.26 12.51
C HIS A 94 6.08 -0.54 11.04
N VAL A 95 4.96 -1.19 10.73
CA VAL A 95 4.58 -1.57 9.37
C VAL A 95 3.37 -0.76 8.94
N MET A 96 3.43 -0.13 7.77
CA MET A 96 2.31 0.56 7.14
C MET A 96 2.05 -0.02 5.75
N GLY A 97 0.95 -0.74 5.59
CA GLY A 97 0.48 -1.21 4.28
C GLY A 97 -0.55 -0.26 3.69
N LEU A 98 -0.37 0.16 2.44
CA LEU A 98 -1.31 1.03 1.72
C LEU A 98 -2.04 0.25 0.62
N SER A 99 -3.38 0.25 0.64
CA SER A 99 -4.22 -0.43 -0.36
C SER A 99 -3.84 -1.92 -0.49
N LEU A 100 -3.37 -2.39 -1.64
CA LEU A 100 -2.84 -3.76 -1.78
C LEU A 100 -1.76 -4.08 -0.73
N GLY A 101 -0.88 -3.12 -0.42
CA GLY A 101 0.09 -3.28 0.67
C GLY A 101 -0.57 -3.50 2.03
N GLY A 102 -1.78 -2.93 2.24
CA GLY A 102 -2.57 -3.15 3.44
C GLY A 102 -3.17 -4.56 3.52
N LEU A 103 -3.52 -5.16 2.37
CA LEU A 103 -3.93 -6.58 2.30
C LEU A 103 -2.75 -7.49 2.65
N VAL A 104 -1.59 -7.22 2.07
CA VAL A 104 -0.35 -7.97 2.34
C VAL A 104 0.06 -7.85 3.81
N ALA A 105 -0.06 -6.65 4.39
CA ALA A 105 0.35 -6.37 5.77
C ALA A 105 -0.50 -7.13 6.81
N GLN A 106 -1.75 -7.49 6.50
CA GLN A 106 -2.58 -8.33 7.37
C GLN A 106 -1.99 -9.74 7.51
N HIS A 107 -1.68 -10.41 6.38
CA HIS A 107 -1.00 -11.71 6.43
C HIS A 107 0.38 -11.60 7.07
N PHE A 108 1.14 -10.56 6.71
CA PHE A 108 2.47 -10.34 7.30
C PHE A 108 2.42 -10.25 8.82
N ALA A 109 1.50 -9.45 9.37
CA ALA A 109 1.41 -9.26 10.81
C ALA A 109 0.90 -10.51 11.56
N ALA A 110 0.06 -11.32 10.92
CA ALA A 110 -0.41 -12.57 11.49
C ALA A 110 0.61 -13.72 11.40
N ASP A 111 1.44 -13.74 10.35
CA ASP A 111 2.40 -14.82 10.09
C ASP A 111 3.80 -14.53 10.65
N HIS A 112 4.13 -13.24 10.90
CA HIS A 112 5.44 -12.78 11.38
C HIS A 112 5.31 -11.76 12.52
N PRO A 113 4.57 -12.06 13.62
CA PRO A 113 4.30 -11.11 14.69
C PRO A 113 5.58 -10.56 15.33
N GLU A 114 6.67 -11.35 15.37
CA GLU A 114 7.97 -10.97 15.93
C GLU A 114 8.66 -9.82 15.17
N HIS A 115 8.19 -9.50 13.95
CA HIS A 115 8.72 -8.41 13.13
C HIS A 115 7.84 -7.16 13.12
N VAL A 116 6.73 -7.13 13.88
CA VAL A 116 5.75 -6.03 13.83
C VAL A 116 5.62 -5.33 15.19
N GLU A 117 6.23 -4.16 15.33
CA GLU A 117 6.07 -3.31 16.52
C GLU A 117 4.69 -2.66 16.58
N SER A 118 4.16 -2.23 15.45
CA SER A 118 2.78 -1.80 15.24
C SER A 118 2.37 -1.91 13.78
N LEU A 119 1.08 -2.04 13.51
CA LEU A 119 0.52 -2.20 12.19
C LEU A 119 -0.40 -1.03 11.83
N VAL A 120 -0.20 -0.45 10.64
CA VAL A 120 -1.14 0.49 10.01
C VAL A 120 -1.69 -0.14 8.74
N ILE A 121 -2.99 -0.37 8.71
CA ILE A 121 -3.74 -0.79 7.52
C ILE A 121 -4.35 0.47 6.91
N GLY A 122 -3.68 1.03 5.90
CA GLY A 122 -4.07 2.28 5.24
C GLY A 122 -4.89 2.03 3.97
N VAL A 123 -6.07 2.64 3.88
CA VAL A 123 -7.01 2.55 2.76
C VAL A 123 -7.21 1.11 2.27
N ALA A 124 -7.36 0.19 3.22
CA ALA A 124 -7.58 -1.23 2.99
C ALA A 124 -8.48 -1.83 4.08
N ALA A 125 -8.99 -3.01 3.82
CA ALA A 125 -9.80 -3.80 4.74
C ALA A 125 -9.50 -5.28 4.55
N ARG A 126 -10.21 -6.18 5.23
CA ARG A 126 -10.04 -7.65 5.17
C ARG A 126 -10.31 -8.25 3.78
N GLY A 127 -10.78 -7.46 2.85
CA GLY A 127 -11.04 -7.80 1.46
C GLY A 127 -11.64 -6.61 0.72
N LEU A 128 -11.89 -6.76 -0.57
CA LEU A 128 -12.53 -5.75 -1.40
C LEU A 128 -14.05 -5.74 -1.16
N GLY A 129 -14.67 -4.55 -1.13
CA GLY A 129 -16.12 -4.43 -1.22
C GLY A 129 -16.65 -4.88 -2.59
N LEU A 130 -17.97 -5.10 -2.73
CA LEU A 130 -18.55 -5.56 -3.99
C LEU A 130 -18.19 -4.63 -5.16
N GLU A 131 -18.33 -3.32 -5.00
CA GLU A 131 -17.95 -2.34 -6.01
C GLU A 131 -16.43 -2.36 -6.29
N GLY A 132 -15.61 -2.52 -5.25
CA GLY A 132 -14.16 -2.66 -5.37
C GLY A 132 -13.77 -3.88 -6.19
N GLN A 133 -14.45 -5.01 -6.01
CA GLN A 133 -14.23 -6.21 -6.82
C GLN A 133 -14.56 -5.97 -8.30
N GLU A 134 -15.63 -5.26 -8.61
CA GLU A 134 -16.00 -4.90 -9.98
C GLU A 134 -14.96 -3.97 -10.61
N ILE A 135 -14.49 -2.98 -9.86
CA ILE A 135 -13.43 -2.06 -10.29
C ILE A 135 -12.15 -2.84 -10.61
N VAL A 136 -11.70 -3.72 -9.72
CA VAL A 136 -10.46 -4.48 -9.92
C VAL A 136 -10.59 -5.49 -11.06
N ARG A 137 -11.74 -6.17 -11.23
CA ARG A 137 -11.99 -7.04 -12.40
C ARG A 137 -11.88 -6.26 -13.71
N ARG A 138 -12.40 -5.03 -13.76
CA ARG A 138 -12.28 -4.16 -14.92
C ARG A 138 -10.85 -3.77 -15.19
N TRP A 139 -10.06 -3.44 -14.15
CA TRP A 139 -8.63 -3.16 -14.29
C TRP A 139 -7.86 -4.33 -14.88
N ILE A 140 -8.13 -5.56 -14.44
CA ILE A 140 -7.54 -6.79 -15.00
C ILE A 140 -7.90 -6.91 -16.49
N GLY A 141 -9.17 -6.71 -16.86
CA GLY A 141 -9.62 -6.74 -18.25
C GLY A 141 -8.90 -5.72 -19.13
N LEU A 142 -8.77 -4.48 -18.67
CA LEU A 142 -8.06 -3.41 -19.39
C LEU A 142 -6.55 -3.72 -19.51
N ALA A 143 -5.93 -4.22 -18.44
CA ALA A 143 -4.52 -4.60 -18.44
C ALA A 143 -4.23 -5.72 -19.45
N ARG A 144 -5.04 -6.79 -19.43
CA ARG A 144 -4.93 -7.92 -20.39
C ARG A 144 -5.17 -7.50 -21.83
N ALA A 145 -6.06 -6.54 -22.07
CA ALA A 145 -6.30 -5.96 -23.39
C ALA A 145 -5.22 -4.94 -23.83
N GLY A 146 -4.24 -4.65 -22.99
CA GLY A 146 -3.20 -3.65 -23.28
C GLY A 146 -3.70 -2.19 -23.26
N ARG A 147 -4.90 -1.93 -22.71
CA ARG A 147 -5.55 -0.61 -22.67
C ARG A 147 -5.07 0.23 -21.49
N TRP A 148 -3.75 0.43 -21.39
CA TRP A 148 -3.08 1.03 -20.24
C TRP A 148 -3.50 2.47 -19.94
N ARG A 149 -3.78 3.29 -20.95
CA ARG A 149 -4.26 4.67 -20.75
C ARG A 149 -5.62 4.71 -20.07
N GLU A 150 -6.50 3.80 -20.46
CA GLU A 150 -7.83 3.69 -19.88
C GLU A 150 -7.75 3.14 -18.46
N LEU A 151 -6.89 2.13 -18.24
CA LEU A 151 -6.62 1.63 -16.90
C LEU A 151 -6.17 2.77 -15.95
N HIS A 152 -5.20 3.59 -16.36
CA HIS A 152 -4.76 4.71 -15.52
C HIS A 152 -5.87 5.72 -15.23
N ALA A 153 -6.68 6.06 -16.23
CA ALA A 153 -7.84 6.94 -16.04
C ALA A 153 -8.85 6.34 -15.05
N GLU A 154 -9.16 5.05 -15.17
CA GLU A 154 -10.04 4.35 -14.25
C GLU A 154 -9.47 4.29 -12.81
N MET A 155 -8.17 4.08 -12.66
CA MET A 155 -7.50 4.11 -11.36
C MET A 155 -7.63 5.51 -10.71
N VAL A 156 -7.44 6.59 -11.48
CA VAL A 156 -7.64 7.96 -10.99
C VAL A 156 -9.08 8.19 -10.56
N VAL A 157 -10.05 7.73 -11.35
CA VAL A 157 -11.48 7.83 -11.02
C VAL A 157 -11.84 7.08 -9.75
N ALA A 158 -11.21 5.94 -9.51
CA ALA A 158 -11.43 5.14 -8.30
C ALA A 158 -10.76 5.75 -7.05
N MET A 159 -9.61 6.39 -7.22
CA MET A 159 -8.84 6.97 -6.11
C MET A 159 -9.40 8.31 -5.63
N TYR A 160 -9.68 9.25 -6.54
CA TYR A 160 -9.94 10.64 -6.20
C TYR A 160 -11.43 10.97 -6.21
N THR A 161 -11.89 11.67 -5.16
CA THR A 161 -13.28 12.12 -5.00
C THR A 161 -13.45 13.61 -5.13
N GLY A 162 -12.37 14.39 -4.93
CA GLY A 162 -12.43 15.85 -4.84
C GLY A 162 -12.54 16.57 -6.18
N VAL A 163 -12.59 17.91 -6.11
CA VAL A 163 -12.74 18.84 -7.26
C VAL A 163 -11.57 18.74 -8.27
N ARG A 164 -10.45 18.17 -7.87
CA ARG A 164 -9.28 17.96 -8.75
C ARG A 164 -9.37 16.71 -9.60
N ARG A 165 -10.33 15.81 -9.34
CA ARG A 165 -10.52 14.56 -10.06
C ARG A 165 -10.57 14.73 -11.58
N PRO A 166 -11.32 15.70 -12.18
CA PRO A 166 -11.33 15.87 -13.63
C PRO A 166 -9.96 16.19 -14.24
N LEU A 167 -9.17 17.01 -13.53
CA LEU A 167 -7.80 17.33 -13.96
C LEU A 167 -6.89 16.09 -13.93
N TYR A 168 -6.96 15.30 -12.87
CA TYR A 168 -6.18 14.07 -12.73
C TYR A 168 -6.60 13.02 -13.77
N ASP A 169 -7.90 12.88 -14.06
CA ASP A 169 -8.40 11.99 -15.12
C ASP A 169 -7.85 12.42 -16.50
N LEU A 170 -7.89 13.71 -16.82
CA LEU A 170 -7.33 14.23 -18.07
C LEU A 170 -5.82 13.95 -18.17
N LEU A 171 -5.05 14.22 -17.12
CA LEU A 171 -3.60 13.95 -17.09
C LEU A 171 -3.30 12.46 -17.22
N ALA A 172 -4.06 11.59 -16.55
CA ALA A 172 -3.91 10.15 -16.65
C ALA A 172 -4.17 9.63 -18.08
N ARG A 173 -5.19 10.14 -18.77
CA ARG A 173 -5.48 9.81 -20.17
C ARG A 173 -4.37 10.26 -21.13
N LEU A 174 -3.78 11.42 -20.89
CA LEU A 174 -2.73 11.97 -21.74
C LEU A 174 -1.36 11.28 -21.51
N LEU A 175 -0.99 11.02 -20.26
CA LEU A 175 0.34 10.61 -19.86
C LEU A 175 0.45 9.14 -19.46
N GLY A 176 -0.66 8.52 -19.01
CA GLY A 176 -0.67 7.19 -18.41
C GLY A 176 -0.12 6.05 -19.29
N GLY A 177 -0.21 6.20 -20.62
CA GLY A 177 0.34 5.19 -21.54
C GLY A 177 1.86 5.14 -21.61
N ALA A 178 2.55 6.19 -21.15
CA ALA A 178 4.02 6.25 -21.16
C ALA A 178 4.65 5.50 -19.97
N ALA A 179 3.89 5.30 -18.90
CA ALA A 179 4.38 4.71 -17.65
C ALA A 179 4.57 3.18 -17.72
N VAL A 180 3.96 2.48 -18.69
CA VAL A 180 3.95 1.01 -18.74
C VAL A 180 4.60 0.51 -20.04
N ARG A 181 5.92 0.65 -20.13
CA ARG A 181 6.69 0.16 -21.29
C ARG A 181 7.23 -1.26 -21.09
N ASN A 182 7.40 -1.70 -19.84
CA ASN A 182 7.98 -3.01 -19.54
C ASN A 182 6.90 -4.11 -19.55
N PRO A 183 6.99 -5.15 -20.41
CA PRO A 183 6.06 -6.27 -20.42
C PRO A 183 5.97 -7.01 -19.10
N ALA A 184 7.09 -7.22 -18.39
CA ALA A 184 7.11 -7.89 -17.09
C ALA A 184 6.30 -7.12 -16.03
N ALA A 185 6.34 -5.78 -16.03
CA ALA A 185 5.54 -4.96 -15.14
C ALA A 185 4.03 -5.10 -15.41
N ARG A 186 3.64 -5.44 -16.64
CA ARG A 186 2.24 -5.70 -17.02
C ARG A 186 1.72 -6.98 -16.37
N GLU A 187 2.50 -8.05 -16.42
CA GLU A 187 2.17 -9.33 -15.77
C GLU A 187 2.12 -9.15 -14.26
N ASP A 188 3.10 -8.49 -13.65
CA ASP A 188 3.12 -8.20 -12.21
C ASP A 188 1.88 -7.41 -11.76
N PHE A 189 1.37 -6.48 -12.59
CA PHE A 189 0.13 -5.77 -12.29
C PHE A 189 -1.08 -6.71 -12.29
N VAL A 190 -1.20 -7.57 -13.30
CA VAL A 190 -2.32 -8.52 -13.41
C VAL A 190 -2.31 -9.47 -12.21
N VAL A 191 -1.17 -10.09 -11.91
CA VAL A 191 -1.02 -10.99 -10.77
C VAL A 191 -1.33 -10.27 -9.46
N SER A 192 -0.85 -9.03 -9.28
CA SER A 192 -1.14 -8.22 -8.09
C SER A 192 -2.63 -7.89 -7.95
N ALA A 193 -3.31 -7.60 -9.05
CA ALA A 193 -4.75 -7.32 -9.05
C ALA A 193 -5.58 -8.57 -8.77
N GLU A 194 -5.18 -9.72 -9.30
CA GLU A 194 -5.78 -11.02 -9.01
C GLU A 194 -5.56 -11.42 -7.54
N ALA A 195 -4.37 -11.19 -7.00
CA ALA A 195 -4.08 -11.42 -5.60
C ALA A 195 -4.97 -10.56 -4.68
N ALA A 196 -5.19 -9.28 -5.04
CA ALA A 196 -6.11 -8.40 -4.30
C ALA A 196 -7.56 -8.89 -4.37
N LEU A 197 -8.00 -9.36 -5.56
CA LEU A 197 -9.36 -9.85 -5.77
C LEU A 197 -9.65 -11.15 -4.99
N ASN A 198 -8.64 -12.00 -4.84
CA ASN A 198 -8.71 -13.29 -4.16
C ASN A 198 -8.19 -13.23 -2.71
N HIS A 199 -7.89 -12.02 -2.21
CA HIS A 199 -7.42 -11.86 -0.84
C HIS A 199 -8.50 -12.28 0.16
N ASP A 200 -8.11 -13.13 1.10
CA ASP A 200 -8.90 -13.55 2.23
C ASP A 200 -7.98 -13.65 3.46
N ALA A 201 -8.23 -12.81 4.45
CA ALA A 201 -7.53 -12.81 5.73
C ALA A 201 -8.51 -12.99 6.92
N ASP A 202 -9.75 -13.39 6.67
CA ASP A 202 -10.81 -13.44 7.67
C ASP A 202 -10.45 -14.29 8.90
N ASP A 203 -9.80 -15.42 8.71
CA ASP A 203 -9.34 -16.33 9.75
C ASP A 203 -7.98 -15.92 10.37
N ARG A 204 -7.37 -14.83 9.85
CA ARG A 204 -6.03 -14.39 10.27
C ARG A 204 -6.05 -13.12 11.12
N LEU A 205 -7.13 -12.32 11.06
CA LEU A 205 -7.20 -11.02 11.73
C LEU A 205 -7.10 -11.15 13.26
N GLU A 206 -7.72 -12.18 13.84
CA GLU A 206 -7.68 -12.44 15.29
C GLU A 206 -6.28 -12.85 15.78
N ALA A 207 -5.41 -13.34 14.86
CA ALA A 207 -4.03 -13.71 15.16
C ALA A 207 -3.05 -12.53 15.11
N ILE A 208 -3.50 -11.32 14.73
CA ILE A 208 -2.66 -10.13 14.72
C ILE A 208 -2.48 -9.64 16.16
N GLU A 209 -1.28 -9.83 16.69
CA GLU A 209 -0.91 -9.43 18.06
C GLU A 209 -0.49 -7.95 18.14
N ALA A 210 0.01 -7.41 17.04
CA ALA A 210 0.52 -6.06 16.98
C ALA A 210 -0.59 -5.02 17.21
N ARG A 211 -0.31 -3.99 17.98
CA ARG A 211 -1.18 -2.82 18.09
C ARG A 211 -1.48 -2.29 16.68
N THR A 212 -2.77 -2.19 16.32
CA THR A 212 -3.20 -1.93 14.94
C THR A 212 -4.06 -0.67 14.80
N LEU A 213 -3.81 0.09 13.73
CA LEU A 213 -4.65 1.20 13.26
C LEU A 213 -5.15 0.89 11.85
N VAL A 214 -6.48 0.88 11.68
CA VAL A 214 -7.10 0.93 10.34
C VAL A 214 -7.44 2.39 10.03
N VAL A 215 -6.90 2.94 8.94
CA VAL A 215 -7.11 4.33 8.55
C VAL A 215 -7.44 4.47 7.08
N GLY A 216 -8.52 5.16 6.74
CA GLY A 216 -8.92 5.34 5.34
C GLY A 216 -10.00 6.40 5.14
N GLY A 217 -10.51 6.49 3.91
CA GLY A 217 -11.56 7.43 3.54
C GLY A 217 -12.95 6.89 3.85
N ALA A 218 -13.83 7.73 4.38
CA ALA A 218 -15.21 7.36 4.66
C ALA A 218 -16.03 7.08 3.38
N GLN A 219 -15.58 7.59 2.22
CA GLN A 219 -16.22 7.43 0.91
C GLN A 219 -15.44 6.49 -0.02
N ASP A 220 -14.61 5.59 0.55
CA ASP A 220 -13.85 4.62 -0.23
C ASP A 220 -14.79 3.60 -0.88
N ARG A 221 -14.75 3.51 -2.21
CA ARG A 221 -15.57 2.60 -3.02
C ARG A 221 -14.94 1.23 -3.19
N ILE A 222 -13.61 1.14 -2.99
CA ILE A 222 -12.85 -0.11 -3.09
C ILE A 222 -12.92 -0.85 -1.76
N PHE A 223 -12.68 -0.13 -0.66
CA PHE A 223 -12.75 -0.64 0.71
C PHE A 223 -13.75 0.21 1.51
N PRO A 224 -15.05 -0.08 1.46
CA PRO A 224 -16.07 0.71 2.14
C PRO A 224 -15.79 0.91 3.63
N ALA A 225 -16.21 2.05 4.18
CA ALA A 225 -16.02 2.41 5.57
C ALA A 225 -16.52 1.33 6.56
N SER A 226 -17.64 0.69 6.23
CA SER A 226 -18.18 -0.44 7.03
C SER A 226 -17.21 -1.63 7.07
N LEU A 227 -16.56 -1.94 5.96
CA LEU A 227 -15.60 -3.04 5.87
C LEU A 227 -14.28 -2.70 6.57
N GLN A 228 -13.84 -1.44 6.50
CA GLN A 228 -12.68 -0.96 7.27
C GLN A 228 -12.95 -1.05 8.79
N SER A 229 -14.15 -0.65 9.23
CA SER A 229 -14.57 -0.76 10.64
C SER A 229 -14.72 -2.21 11.09
N ASP A 230 -15.28 -3.08 10.25
CA ASP A 230 -15.37 -4.53 10.52
C ASP A 230 -13.97 -5.15 10.66
N THR A 231 -13.03 -4.78 9.79
CA THR A 231 -11.62 -5.21 9.88
C THR A 231 -11.01 -4.85 11.23
N ALA A 232 -11.15 -3.60 11.66
CA ALA A 232 -10.66 -3.17 12.97
C ALA A 232 -11.36 -3.92 14.12
N GLY A 233 -12.66 -4.18 14.00
CA GLY A 233 -13.43 -4.92 15.01
C GLY A 233 -13.00 -6.38 15.20
N ARG A 234 -12.34 -6.99 14.20
CA ARG A 234 -11.82 -8.37 14.25
C ARG A 234 -10.38 -8.48 14.74
N ILE A 235 -9.62 -7.39 14.73
CA ILE A 235 -8.24 -7.37 15.22
C ILE A 235 -8.24 -6.95 16.70
N PRO A 236 -7.68 -7.75 17.62
CA PRO A 236 -7.68 -7.44 19.04
C PRO A 236 -7.08 -6.06 19.34
N GLY A 237 -7.86 -5.19 19.98
CA GLY A 237 -7.41 -3.86 20.40
C GLY A 237 -7.13 -2.86 19.26
N ALA A 238 -7.55 -3.15 18.04
CA ALA A 238 -7.34 -2.22 16.93
C ALA A 238 -8.22 -0.98 17.02
N ALA A 239 -7.68 0.15 16.54
CA ALA A 239 -8.40 1.40 16.36
C ALA A 239 -8.78 1.60 14.88
N VAL A 240 -9.89 2.33 14.65
CA VAL A 240 -10.27 2.76 13.29
C VAL A 240 -10.34 4.29 13.21
N ARG A 241 -9.82 4.86 12.11
CA ARG A 241 -9.91 6.29 11.80
C ARG A 241 -10.39 6.49 10.37
N LEU A 242 -11.65 6.90 10.21
CA LEU A 242 -12.21 7.25 8.91
C LEU A 242 -12.10 8.76 8.69
N ILE A 243 -11.59 9.15 7.53
CA ILE A 243 -11.41 10.56 7.12
C ILE A 243 -12.58 10.93 6.23
N GLU A 244 -13.36 11.91 6.72
CA GLU A 244 -14.58 12.36 6.04
C GLU A 244 -14.28 13.13 4.73
N GLY A 245 -15.19 13.00 3.77
CA GLY A 245 -15.16 13.74 2.50
C GLY A 245 -14.16 13.24 1.48
N VAL A 246 -13.55 12.07 1.70
CA VAL A 246 -12.58 11.45 0.78
C VAL A 246 -12.79 9.95 0.65
N GLY A 247 -12.36 9.42 -0.50
CA GLY A 247 -12.40 8.01 -0.85
C GLY A 247 -11.05 7.31 -0.70
N HIS A 248 -10.75 6.44 -1.67
CA HIS A 248 -9.54 5.61 -1.65
C HIS A 248 -8.23 6.42 -1.65
N GLY A 249 -8.23 7.63 -2.22
CA GLY A 249 -7.09 8.54 -2.20
C GLY A 249 -6.87 9.30 -0.88
N ALA A 250 -7.45 8.88 0.25
CA ALA A 250 -7.37 9.60 1.51
C ALA A 250 -5.92 9.93 1.94
N PHE A 251 -4.98 9.02 1.72
CA PHE A 251 -3.55 9.21 2.02
C PHE A 251 -2.87 10.30 1.16
N ASP A 252 -3.54 10.76 0.09
CA ASP A 252 -3.08 11.81 -0.82
C ASP A 252 -3.98 13.07 -0.74
N GLU A 253 -5.30 12.96 -0.91
CA GLU A 253 -6.24 14.10 -0.88
C GLU A 253 -6.30 14.77 0.49
N ARG A 254 -6.18 14.00 1.57
CA ARG A 254 -6.13 14.45 2.97
C ARG A 254 -4.84 14.03 3.66
N LYS A 255 -3.75 14.17 2.92
CA LYS A 255 -2.42 13.72 3.38
C LYS A 255 -2.06 14.20 4.78
N ARG A 256 -2.39 15.44 5.14
CA ARG A 256 -2.08 15.98 6.47
C ARG A 256 -2.82 15.25 7.58
N ASP A 257 -4.11 14.95 7.36
CA ASP A 257 -4.97 14.28 8.33
C ASP A 257 -4.58 12.80 8.44
N PHE A 258 -4.27 12.17 7.31
CA PHE A 258 -3.80 10.79 7.24
C PHE A 258 -2.44 10.63 7.94
N ASP A 259 -1.44 11.45 7.56
CA ASP A 259 -0.11 11.40 8.16
C ASP A 259 -0.16 11.69 9.68
N ALA A 260 -1.02 12.61 10.13
CA ALA A 260 -1.18 12.91 11.55
C ALA A 260 -1.72 11.69 12.31
N ALA A 261 -2.77 11.04 11.80
CA ALA A 261 -3.34 9.85 12.41
C ALA A 261 -2.31 8.72 12.54
N VAL A 262 -1.54 8.48 11.46
CA VAL A 262 -0.48 7.45 11.47
C VAL A 262 0.65 7.85 12.41
N LYS A 263 1.15 9.10 12.34
CA LYS A 263 2.29 9.57 13.15
C LYS A 263 1.97 9.53 14.65
N ASP A 264 0.76 9.95 15.04
CA ASP A 264 0.30 9.87 16.44
C ASP A 264 0.22 8.42 16.94
N PHE A 265 -0.11 7.50 16.05
CA PHE A 265 -0.21 6.09 16.37
C PHE A 265 1.15 5.42 16.51
N VAL A 266 2.07 5.57 15.54
CA VAL A 266 3.38 4.89 15.56
C VAL A 266 4.39 5.50 16.56
N ARG A 267 4.10 6.67 17.13
CA ARG A 267 4.93 7.29 18.18
C ARG A 267 4.71 6.70 19.57
N ARG A 268 3.59 6.07 19.80
CA ARG A 268 3.22 5.46 21.10
C ARG A 268 3.81 4.07 21.25
#